data_1b0d7c8ef5d70a32fceccb51ff76d1f5
#
_entry.id   1b0d7c8ef5d70a32fceccb51ff76d1f5
#
_cell.length_a   1.000
_cell.length_b   1.000
_cell.length_c   1.000
_cell.angle_alpha   90.00
_cell.angle_beta   90.00
_cell.angle_gamma   90.00
#
_symmetry.space_group_name_H-M   'P 1'
#
loop_
_entity.id
_entity.type
_entity.pdbx_description
1 polymer ?
#
loop_
_entity_poly.entity_id
_entity_poly.type
_entity_poly.pdbx_seq_one_letter_code
_entity_poly.pdbx_strand_id
1 'polypeptide(L)'
;MNRKLTALLLSALVTAAGTTAILNAGGEQELARFNEQLKACFPAYQTLEKKTPHTFRIMGKDAKELGTLYLETARDDERVMGYAGTVEVAVAVGTDGKIAGVLVGKNKETRSFMRRVIKAGFFRSWNGKTLKEAADFEVDAVTRATYSSTAISEGVRNLAEAHTKNADIPAEKPDHSGELQMLLRREAMLQNIVDGSKRLLTQLQTRKNEELELRLIAATKGKDAAMQFAKKNNLMFFQHPGRSKSKVDTLAEQYRANPSDTLLQQLKAAILENYERMLQTVPPHNQEQEKALAAVQERIAAIKKAETGK
;
A
#
# COMPACT_ATOMS: atom_id res chain seq x y z
N MET A 1 60.56 -6.73 32.57
CA MET A 1 59.34 -5.95 32.23
C MET A 1 58.35 -6.88 31.57
N ASN A 2 57.20 -7.02 32.16
CA ASN A 2 56.29 -8.17 32.06
C ASN A 2 55.53 -8.30 30.69
N ARG A 3 55.82 -9.34 29.94
CA ARG A 3 55.06 -9.76 28.74
C ARG A 3 53.58 -10.06 29.00
N LYS A 4 53.15 -10.18 30.26
CA LYS A 4 51.75 -10.42 30.65
C LYS A 4 50.88 -9.15 30.68
N LEU A 5 51.44 -7.95 30.79
CA LEU A 5 50.68 -6.70 30.79
C LEU A 5 50.29 -6.23 29.39
N THR A 6 51.11 -6.58 28.38
CA THR A 6 50.85 -6.20 26.98
C THR A 6 49.71 -7.03 26.34
N ALA A 7 49.52 -8.28 26.81
CA ALA A 7 48.44 -9.15 26.33
C ALA A 7 47.05 -8.76 26.85
N LEU A 8 46.95 -8.13 28.03
CA LEU A 8 45.68 -7.70 28.62
C LEU A 8 45.13 -6.41 27.98
N LEU A 9 46.01 -5.55 27.49
CA LEU A 9 45.60 -4.29 26.80
C LEU A 9 45.15 -4.54 25.36
N LEU A 10 45.65 -5.60 24.69
CA LEU A 10 45.16 -5.95 23.35
C LEU A 10 43.80 -6.66 23.35
N SER A 11 43.46 -7.40 24.43
CA SER A 11 42.15 -8.08 24.51
C SER A 11 40.99 -7.14 24.81
N ALA A 12 41.25 -6.00 25.51
CA ALA A 12 40.22 -4.99 25.79
C ALA A 12 39.89 -4.11 24.59
N LEU A 13 40.83 -3.95 23.65
CA LEU A 13 40.60 -3.14 22.43
C LEU A 13 39.79 -3.89 21.36
N VAL A 14 39.88 -5.22 21.30
CA VAL A 14 39.15 -6.04 20.33
C VAL A 14 37.67 -6.19 20.73
N THR A 15 37.33 -6.18 22.00
CA THR A 15 35.92 -6.25 22.46
C THR A 15 35.15 -4.94 22.28
N ALA A 16 35.82 -3.79 22.35
CA ALA A 16 35.15 -2.48 22.13
C ALA A 16 34.85 -2.22 20.63
N ALA A 17 35.74 -2.67 19.73
CA ALA A 17 35.51 -2.55 18.29
C ALA A 17 34.43 -3.52 17.75
N GLY A 18 34.33 -4.72 18.36
CA GLY A 18 33.33 -5.73 17.94
C GLY A 18 31.89 -5.35 18.35
N THR A 19 31.71 -4.70 19.51
CA THR A 19 30.37 -4.28 19.97
C THR A 19 29.83 -3.06 19.21
N THR A 20 30.70 -2.15 18.81
CA THR A 20 30.27 -0.99 17.97
C THR A 20 29.91 -1.42 16.54
N ALA A 21 30.60 -2.40 15.97
CA ALA A 21 30.30 -2.93 14.64
C ALA A 21 28.96 -3.72 14.60
N ILE A 22 28.62 -4.45 15.67
CA ILE A 22 27.34 -5.20 15.75
C ILE A 22 26.14 -4.26 15.92
N LEU A 23 26.30 -3.14 16.66
CA LEU A 23 25.24 -2.15 16.83
C LEU A 23 25.00 -1.31 15.55
N ASN A 24 26.02 -1.08 14.73
CA ASN A 24 25.88 -0.41 13.44
C ASN A 24 25.29 -1.34 12.36
N ALA A 25 25.64 -2.62 12.34
CA ALA A 25 25.14 -3.58 11.35
C ALA A 25 23.60 -3.80 11.42
N GLY A 26 23.01 -3.72 12.62
CA GLY A 26 21.55 -3.83 12.79
C GLY A 26 20.78 -2.64 12.22
N GLY A 27 21.30 -1.42 12.39
CA GLY A 27 20.68 -0.20 11.88
C GLY A 27 20.81 -0.04 10.37
N GLU A 28 21.94 -0.44 9.78
CA GLU A 28 22.17 -0.38 8.34
C GLU A 28 21.28 -1.37 7.57
N GLN A 29 21.06 -2.57 8.10
CA GLN A 29 20.19 -3.58 7.49
C GLN A 29 18.72 -3.13 7.49
N GLU A 30 18.28 -2.40 8.51
CA GLU A 30 16.91 -1.91 8.59
C GLU A 30 16.63 -0.78 7.59
N LEU A 31 17.59 0.02 7.21
CA LEU A 31 17.47 1.13 6.26
C LEU A 31 17.83 0.75 4.81
N ALA A 32 18.33 -0.45 4.58
CA ALA A 32 18.70 -0.95 3.24
C ALA A 32 17.54 -0.86 2.23
N ARG A 33 16.27 -0.88 2.73
CA ARG A 33 15.07 -0.69 1.90
C ARG A 33 14.99 0.65 1.17
N PHE A 34 15.73 1.66 1.63
CA PHE A 34 15.79 2.98 1.00
C PHE A 34 16.97 3.17 0.04
N ASN A 35 17.93 2.25 0.01
CA ASN A 35 19.20 2.43 -0.71
C ASN A 35 19.01 2.77 -2.20
N GLU A 36 18.15 2.05 -2.91
CA GLU A 36 17.91 2.31 -4.34
C GLU A 36 17.24 3.66 -4.57
N GLN A 37 16.33 4.05 -3.70
CA GLN A 37 15.64 5.34 -3.78
C GLN A 37 16.62 6.48 -3.43
N LEU A 38 17.49 6.28 -2.44
CA LEU A 38 18.54 7.25 -2.08
C LEU A 38 19.55 7.43 -3.22
N LYS A 39 19.96 6.37 -3.90
CA LYS A 39 20.83 6.47 -5.10
C LYS A 39 20.16 7.25 -6.22
N ALA A 40 18.85 7.13 -6.38
CA ALA A 40 18.11 7.91 -7.36
C ALA A 40 18.04 9.41 -7.03
N CYS A 41 17.98 9.76 -5.73
CA CYS A 41 18.00 11.16 -5.26
C CYS A 41 19.44 11.71 -5.21
N PHE A 42 20.41 10.90 -4.82
CA PHE A 42 21.81 11.25 -4.62
C PHE A 42 22.70 10.22 -5.33
N PRO A 43 23.07 10.42 -6.59
CA PRO A 43 23.89 9.44 -7.35
C PRO A 43 25.24 9.11 -6.70
N ALA A 44 25.78 10.01 -5.86
CA ALA A 44 27.01 9.81 -5.11
C ALA A 44 26.81 9.13 -3.75
N TYR A 45 25.59 8.74 -3.38
CA TYR A 45 25.26 8.10 -2.10
C TYR A 45 26.03 6.80 -1.89
N GLN A 46 26.55 6.62 -0.69
CA GLN A 46 27.24 5.39 -0.27
C GLN A 46 26.66 4.79 1.01
N THR A 47 26.44 5.59 2.06
CA THR A 47 26.01 5.07 3.37
C THR A 47 25.17 6.11 4.12
N LEU A 48 24.49 5.64 5.16
CA LEU A 48 23.76 6.46 6.14
C LEU A 48 24.48 6.45 7.47
N GLU A 49 24.70 7.62 8.05
CA GLU A 49 25.21 7.77 9.40
C GLU A 49 24.10 8.24 10.34
N LYS A 50 23.86 7.52 11.43
CA LYS A 50 22.82 7.86 12.39
C LYS A 50 23.16 9.16 13.12
N LYS A 51 22.23 10.12 13.11
CA LYS A 51 22.29 11.38 13.86
C LYS A 51 21.38 11.34 15.09
N THR A 52 20.13 10.92 14.89
CA THR A 52 19.12 10.69 15.93
C THR A 52 18.38 9.38 15.64
N PRO A 53 17.45 8.90 16.47
CA PRO A 53 16.64 7.73 16.14
C PRO A 53 15.88 7.86 14.78
N HIS A 54 15.52 9.06 14.40
CA HIS A 54 14.70 9.34 13.20
C HIS A 54 15.40 10.21 12.15
N THR A 55 16.68 10.52 12.32
CA THR A 55 17.45 11.30 11.35
C THR A 55 18.81 10.67 11.06
N PHE A 56 19.20 10.65 9.77
CA PHE A 56 20.45 10.07 9.29
C PHE A 56 21.12 11.01 8.32
N ARG A 57 22.43 11.19 8.42
CA ARG A 57 23.21 11.87 7.39
C ARG A 57 23.33 10.96 6.19
N ILE A 58 23.13 11.52 5.01
CA ILE A 58 23.31 10.84 3.72
C ILE A 58 24.75 11.13 3.29
N MET A 59 25.59 10.10 3.27
CA MET A 59 27.02 10.23 3.01
C MET A 59 27.36 9.72 1.61
N GLY A 60 28.20 10.47 0.92
CA GLY A 60 28.80 10.12 -0.34
C GLY A 60 30.26 9.67 -0.20
N LYS A 61 30.99 9.70 -1.33
CA LYS A 61 32.44 9.42 -1.35
C LYS A 61 33.19 10.41 -0.45
N ASP A 62 34.31 9.94 0.10
CA ASP A 62 35.22 10.73 0.92
C ASP A 62 34.55 11.36 2.15
N ALA A 63 33.58 10.66 2.73
CA ALA A 63 32.76 11.13 3.86
C ALA A 63 32.09 12.49 3.62
N LYS A 64 31.82 12.86 2.37
CA LYS A 64 31.10 14.07 2.03
C LYS A 64 29.61 13.91 2.39
N GLU A 65 29.09 14.82 3.21
CA GLU A 65 27.66 14.88 3.50
C GLU A 65 26.91 15.41 2.26
N LEU A 66 25.89 14.66 1.81
CA LEU A 66 25.04 14.98 0.68
C LEU A 66 23.68 15.53 1.12
N GLY A 67 23.30 15.24 2.37
CA GLY A 67 22.02 15.66 2.92
C GLY A 67 21.62 14.88 4.17
N THR A 68 20.34 14.97 4.51
CA THR A 68 19.76 14.31 5.67
C THR A 68 18.52 13.50 5.26
N LEU A 69 18.44 12.24 5.73
CA LEU A 69 17.26 11.41 5.64
C LEU A 69 16.45 11.57 6.93
N TYR A 70 15.19 11.94 6.81
CA TYR A 70 14.22 12.03 7.89
C TYR A 70 13.26 10.86 7.80
N LEU A 71 13.06 10.16 8.93
CA LEU A 71 12.09 9.07 9.05
C LEU A 71 10.87 9.55 9.85
N GLU A 72 9.73 8.93 9.62
CA GLU A 72 8.56 9.11 10.47
C GLU A 72 8.88 8.77 11.93
N THR A 73 8.41 9.60 12.85
CA THR A 73 8.48 9.36 14.29
C THR A 73 7.36 8.47 14.79
N ALA A 74 6.30 8.32 13.99
CA ALA A 74 5.15 7.48 14.29
C ALA A 74 5.53 5.99 14.28
N ARG A 75 5.00 5.22 15.22
CA ARG A 75 5.10 3.75 15.23
C ARG A 75 4.31 3.15 14.06
N ASP A 76 4.57 1.90 13.72
CA ASP A 76 3.93 1.22 12.57
C ASP A 76 2.40 1.25 12.63
N ASP A 77 1.81 1.17 13.83
CA ASP A 77 0.37 1.23 14.08
C ASP A 77 -0.22 2.65 14.09
N GLU A 78 0.63 3.67 14.22
CA GLU A 78 0.25 5.09 14.23
C GLU A 78 0.36 5.74 12.85
N ARG A 79 1.03 5.10 11.89
CA ARG A 79 1.19 5.60 10.53
C ARG A 79 -0.14 5.68 9.79
N VAL A 80 -0.22 6.60 8.85
CA VAL A 80 -1.42 6.76 8.03
C VAL A 80 -1.69 5.51 7.21
N MET A 81 -2.95 5.07 7.25
CA MET A 81 -3.37 3.86 6.55
C MET A 81 -3.67 4.14 5.08
N GLY A 82 -2.99 3.42 4.20
CA GLY A 82 -3.28 3.39 2.77
C GLY A 82 -4.43 2.44 2.40
N TYR A 83 -4.40 1.86 1.20
CA TYR A 83 -5.44 0.92 0.74
C TYR A 83 -5.36 -0.44 1.46
N ALA A 84 -4.17 -1.02 1.59
CA ALA A 84 -3.98 -2.37 2.14
C ALA A 84 -3.31 -2.39 3.52
N GLY A 85 -2.89 -1.24 4.05
CA GLY A 85 -2.25 -1.12 5.35
C GLY A 85 -1.52 0.20 5.50
N THR A 86 -0.75 0.33 6.57
CA THR A 86 0.09 1.51 6.79
C THR A 86 1.21 1.62 5.76
N VAL A 87 1.61 2.84 5.45
CA VAL A 87 2.68 3.14 4.49
C VAL A 87 3.78 3.90 5.23
N GLU A 88 4.98 3.32 5.28
CA GLU A 88 6.15 3.99 5.85
C GLU A 88 6.70 5.02 4.85
N VAL A 89 6.88 6.25 5.31
CA VAL A 89 7.41 7.37 4.52
C VAL A 89 8.72 7.86 5.10
N ALA A 90 9.65 8.24 4.23
CA ALA A 90 10.86 8.96 4.59
C ALA A 90 11.08 10.12 3.62
N VAL A 91 11.75 11.18 4.07
CA VAL A 91 12.07 12.35 3.25
C VAL A 91 13.56 12.59 3.24
N ALA A 92 14.14 12.65 2.05
CA ALA A 92 15.54 12.95 1.84
C ALA A 92 15.69 14.44 1.47
N VAL A 93 16.48 15.17 2.26
CA VAL A 93 16.72 16.62 2.10
C VAL A 93 18.20 16.84 1.78
N GLY A 94 18.49 17.61 0.75
CA GLY A 94 19.84 17.96 0.37
C GLY A 94 20.51 18.94 1.35
N THR A 95 21.82 19.16 1.20
CA THR A 95 22.58 20.15 2.00
C THR A 95 22.11 21.60 1.78
N ASP A 96 21.35 21.85 0.73
CA ASP A 96 20.69 23.13 0.44
C ASP A 96 19.36 23.33 1.22
N GLY A 97 18.99 22.35 2.07
CA GLY A 97 17.73 22.37 2.83
C GLY A 97 16.48 22.04 2.01
N LYS A 98 16.65 21.61 0.75
CA LYS A 98 15.54 21.27 -0.15
C LYS A 98 15.31 19.77 -0.22
N ILE A 99 14.05 19.36 -0.31
CA ILE A 99 13.66 17.97 -0.52
C ILE A 99 14.17 17.48 -1.87
N ALA A 100 15.04 16.49 -1.84
CA ALA A 100 15.54 15.78 -3.01
C ALA A 100 14.61 14.62 -3.41
N GLY A 101 13.86 14.06 -2.47
CA GLY A 101 12.88 13.03 -2.75
C GLY A 101 12.11 12.56 -1.53
N VAL A 102 10.90 12.07 -1.80
CA VAL A 102 10.07 11.32 -0.87
C VAL A 102 10.28 9.83 -1.15
N LEU A 103 10.55 9.06 -0.12
CA LEU A 103 10.85 7.63 -0.19
C LEU A 103 9.77 6.82 0.53
N VAL A 104 9.50 5.62 0.05
CA VAL A 104 8.53 4.71 0.66
C VAL A 104 9.24 3.45 1.11
N GLY A 105 9.07 3.11 2.38
CA GLY A 105 9.63 1.92 3.01
C GLY A 105 8.64 0.76 3.06
N LYS A 106 8.48 0.17 4.25
CA LYS A 106 7.57 -0.95 4.48
C LYS A 106 6.13 -0.55 4.17
N ASN A 107 5.47 -1.32 3.32
CA ASN A 107 4.05 -1.15 3.04
C ASN A 107 3.44 -2.46 2.54
N LYS A 108 2.12 -2.59 2.65
CA LYS A 108 1.34 -3.73 2.12
C LYS A 108 0.51 -3.33 0.90
N GLU A 109 0.79 -2.16 0.32
CA GLU A 109 0.00 -1.62 -0.79
C GLU A 109 0.01 -2.52 -2.02
N THR A 110 -1.12 -2.54 -2.73
CA THR A 110 -1.26 -3.29 -3.97
C THR A 110 -0.27 -2.79 -5.01
N ARG A 111 0.56 -3.68 -5.56
CA ARG A 111 1.61 -3.34 -6.56
C ARG A 111 1.10 -2.50 -7.74
N SER A 112 -0.14 -2.72 -8.18
CA SER A 112 -0.74 -1.94 -9.27
C SER A 112 -1.04 -0.50 -8.84
N PHE A 113 -1.42 -0.24 -7.59
CA PHE A 113 -1.65 1.11 -7.07
C PHE A 113 -0.33 1.85 -6.89
N MET A 114 0.67 1.23 -6.27
CA MET A 114 2.00 1.82 -6.14
C MET A 114 2.64 2.14 -7.50
N ARG A 115 2.49 1.26 -8.50
CA ARG A 115 2.94 1.57 -9.88
C ARG A 115 2.26 2.80 -10.48
N ARG A 116 0.98 3.05 -10.17
CA ARG A 116 0.27 4.27 -10.63
C ARG A 116 0.84 5.51 -9.97
N VAL A 117 1.06 5.47 -8.65
CA VAL A 117 1.68 6.55 -7.88
C VAL A 117 3.06 6.89 -8.44
N ILE A 118 3.91 5.87 -8.69
CA ILE A 118 5.23 6.04 -9.29
C ILE A 118 5.13 6.65 -10.71
N LYS A 119 4.28 6.08 -11.57
CA LYS A 119 4.11 6.53 -12.96
C LYS A 119 3.57 7.95 -13.06
N ALA A 120 2.74 8.38 -12.11
CA ALA A 120 2.23 9.75 -12.01
C ALA A 120 3.32 10.75 -11.60
N GLY A 121 4.52 10.30 -11.21
CA GLY A 121 5.58 11.18 -10.70
C GLY A 121 5.26 11.79 -9.33
N PHE A 122 4.31 11.22 -8.60
CA PHE A 122 3.76 11.74 -7.36
C PHE A 122 4.83 12.07 -6.32
N PHE A 123 5.84 11.20 -6.18
CA PHE A 123 6.94 11.41 -5.23
C PHE A 123 7.81 12.64 -5.52
N ARG A 124 7.73 13.20 -6.73
CA ARG A 124 8.48 14.39 -7.12
C ARG A 124 7.75 15.68 -6.77
N SER A 125 6.51 15.62 -6.33
CA SER A 125 5.68 16.80 -6.03
C SER A 125 6.29 17.69 -4.94
N TRP A 126 7.10 17.13 -4.06
CA TRP A 126 7.78 17.84 -2.98
C TRP A 126 9.21 18.28 -3.32
N ASN A 127 9.77 17.85 -4.45
CA ASN A 127 11.16 18.19 -4.81
C ASN A 127 11.36 19.70 -4.87
N GLY A 128 12.46 20.17 -4.29
CA GLY A 128 12.80 21.58 -4.22
C GLY A 128 12.10 22.37 -3.11
N LYS A 129 11.13 21.79 -2.39
CA LYS A 129 10.51 22.39 -1.20
C LYS A 129 11.37 22.17 0.04
N THR A 130 11.24 23.02 1.04
CA THR A 130 11.74 22.77 2.40
C THR A 130 10.78 21.85 3.15
N LEU A 131 11.21 21.26 4.27
CA LEU A 131 10.31 20.50 5.16
C LEU A 131 9.16 21.40 5.66
N LYS A 132 9.43 22.66 5.97
CA LYS A 132 8.40 23.60 6.41
C LYS A 132 7.32 23.81 5.33
N GLU A 133 7.73 24.02 4.09
CA GLU A 133 6.78 24.13 2.97
C GLU A 133 6.03 22.82 2.72
N ALA A 134 6.65 21.67 2.96
CA ALA A 134 6.02 20.36 2.77
C ALA A 134 4.93 20.07 3.82
N ALA A 135 5.03 20.64 5.02
CA ALA A 135 4.01 20.51 6.07
C ALA A 135 2.65 21.10 5.64
N ASP A 136 2.69 22.19 4.89
CA ASP A 136 1.48 22.91 4.43
C ASP A 136 1.13 22.60 2.96
N PHE A 137 1.92 21.72 2.29
CA PHE A 137 1.77 21.49 0.85
C PHE A 137 0.75 20.40 0.56
N GLU A 138 -0.32 20.78 -0.16
CA GLU A 138 -1.32 19.84 -0.64
C GLU A 138 -0.95 19.28 -2.02
N VAL A 139 -1.13 17.99 -2.21
CA VAL A 139 -0.90 17.28 -3.47
C VAL A 139 -2.17 16.53 -3.86
N ASP A 140 -2.58 16.69 -5.12
CA ASP A 140 -3.72 15.96 -5.66
C ASP A 140 -3.51 14.45 -5.61
N ALA A 141 -4.51 13.75 -5.12
CA ALA A 141 -4.47 12.29 -5.06
C ALA A 141 -4.43 11.67 -6.45
N VAL A 142 -3.67 10.58 -6.60
CA VAL A 142 -3.55 9.86 -7.87
C VAL A 142 -4.82 9.07 -8.16
N THR A 143 -5.47 9.36 -9.29
CA THR A 143 -6.68 8.66 -9.74
C THR A 143 -6.48 7.13 -9.76
N ARG A 144 -7.41 6.40 -9.16
CA ARG A 144 -7.38 4.92 -8.98
C ARG A 144 -6.24 4.41 -8.08
N ALA A 145 -5.59 5.31 -7.34
CA ALA A 145 -4.65 5.01 -6.28
C ALA A 145 -4.80 6.03 -5.13
N THR A 146 -5.99 6.58 -4.97
CA THR A 146 -6.30 7.68 -4.04
C THR A 146 -5.87 7.37 -2.61
N TYR A 147 -6.25 6.22 -2.07
CA TYR A 147 -5.89 5.86 -0.68
C TYR A 147 -4.38 5.75 -0.47
N SER A 148 -3.66 5.12 -1.42
CA SER A 148 -2.21 4.98 -1.33
C SER A 148 -1.50 6.33 -1.44
N SER A 149 -1.92 7.20 -2.38
CA SER A 149 -1.32 8.51 -2.55
C SER A 149 -1.66 9.47 -1.39
N THR A 150 -2.88 9.43 -0.86
CA THR A 150 -3.25 10.23 0.32
C THR A 150 -2.46 9.78 1.55
N ALA A 151 -2.29 8.47 1.79
CA ALA A 151 -1.48 7.99 2.91
C ALA A 151 -0.03 8.48 2.83
N ILE A 152 0.55 8.50 1.63
CA ILE A 152 1.89 9.04 1.42
C ILE A 152 1.92 10.55 1.69
N SER A 153 0.94 11.31 1.19
CA SER A 153 0.86 12.77 1.39
C SER A 153 0.74 13.13 2.87
N GLU A 154 -0.15 12.47 3.59
CA GLU A 154 -0.33 12.66 5.03
C GLU A 154 0.92 12.22 5.82
N GLY A 155 1.57 11.12 5.42
CA GLY A 155 2.84 10.67 6.01
C GLY A 155 3.95 11.71 5.84
N VAL A 156 4.07 12.34 4.67
CA VAL A 156 5.02 13.44 4.43
C VAL A 156 4.70 14.65 5.30
N ARG A 157 3.42 15.02 5.40
CA ARG A 157 2.98 16.14 6.25
C ARG A 157 3.34 15.89 7.71
N ASN A 158 2.94 14.76 8.27
CA ASN A 158 3.21 14.39 9.66
C ASN A 158 4.70 14.36 9.97
N LEU A 159 5.51 13.79 9.06
CA LEU A 159 6.97 13.78 9.15
C LEU A 159 7.53 15.21 9.15
N ALA A 160 7.09 16.03 8.21
CA ALA A 160 7.56 17.41 8.07
C ALA A 160 7.23 18.25 9.31
N GLU A 161 6.02 18.12 9.85
CA GLU A 161 5.61 18.78 11.09
C GLU A 161 6.47 18.33 12.28
N ALA A 162 6.67 17.02 12.45
CA ALA A 162 7.45 16.49 13.57
C ALA A 162 8.91 16.97 13.57
N HIS A 163 9.49 17.20 12.40
CA HIS A 163 10.89 17.64 12.27
C HIS A 163 11.08 19.16 12.12
N THR A 164 10.02 19.92 11.92
CA THR A 164 10.07 21.39 11.84
C THR A 164 9.64 22.07 13.14
N LYS A 165 8.76 21.44 13.93
CA LYS A 165 8.39 21.90 15.26
C LYS A 165 9.57 21.58 16.19
N ASN A 166 10.22 22.58 16.77
CA ASN A 166 11.30 22.42 17.74
C ASN A 166 10.89 21.46 18.87
N ALA A 167 11.82 20.65 19.35
CA ALA A 167 11.63 19.59 20.36
C ALA A 167 11.09 20.06 21.73
N ASP A 168 10.87 21.35 21.95
CA ASP A 168 10.43 21.96 23.21
C ASP A 168 8.92 22.25 23.30
N ILE A 169 8.14 21.96 22.24
CA ILE A 169 6.68 22.07 22.30
C ILE A 169 6.13 20.65 22.53
N PRO A 170 5.32 20.42 23.59
CA PRO A 170 4.62 19.15 23.75
C PRO A 170 3.89 18.84 22.45
N ALA A 171 4.07 17.62 21.95
CA ALA A 171 3.45 17.19 20.68
C ALA A 171 1.96 17.53 20.73
N GLU A 172 1.55 18.49 19.95
CA GLU A 172 0.15 18.75 19.69
C GLU A 172 -0.43 17.44 19.13
N LYS A 173 -1.58 17.01 19.65
CA LYS A 173 -2.20 15.76 19.18
C LYS A 173 -2.30 15.84 17.66
N PRO A 174 -1.83 14.81 16.92
CA PRO A 174 -1.90 14.83 15.47
C PRO A 174 -3.34 15.04 15.03
N ASP A 175 -3.55 15.96 14.09
CA ASP A 175 -4.86 16.16 13.47
C ASP A 175 -5.14 14.97 12.53
N HIS A 176 -6.02 14.08 12.97
CA HIS A 176 -6.45 12.92 12.20
C HIS A 176 -7.75 13.16 11.41
N SER A 177 -8.24 14.39 11.33
CA SER A 177 -9.54 14.69 10.69
C SER A 177 -9.60 14.22 9.24
N GLY A 178 -8.56 14.47 8.45
CA GLY A 178 -8.44 14.00 7.07
C GLY A 178 -8.34 12.47 6.98
N GLU A 179 -7.52 11.85 7.84
CA GLU A 179 -7.39 10.40 7.93
C GLU A 179 -8.72 9.75 8.32
N LEU A 180 -9.40 10.27 9.34
CA LEU A 180 -10.68 9.74 9.79
C LEU A 180 -11.75 9.78 8.69
N GLN A 181 -11.85 10.90 7.97
CA GLN A 181 -12.80 11.02 6.86
C GLN A 181 -12.50 10.04 5.72
N MET A 182 -11.24 9.85 5.39
CA MET A 182 -10.81 8.86 4.40
C MET A 182 -11.11 7.42 4.85
N LEU A 183 -10.85 7.08 6.12
CA LEU A 183 -11.15 5.77 6.68
C LEU A 183 -12.63 5.46 6.70
N LEU A 184 -13.48 6.43 7.03
CA LEU A 184 -14.96 6.27 7.00
C LEU A 184 -15.47 5.98 5.57
N ARG A 185 -14.93 6.68 4.57
CA ARG A 185 -15.26 6.39 3.15
C ARG A 185 -14.80 5.00 2.75
N ARG A 186 -13.62 4.58 3.20
CA ARG A 186 -13.07 3.27 2.92
C ARG A 186 -13.85 2.16 3.61
N GLU A 187 -14.25 2.36 4.87
CA GLU A 187 -15.12 1.44 5.60
C GLU A 187 -16.41 1.18 4.82
N ALA A 188 -17.12 2.24 4.39
CA ALA A 188 -18.34 2.12 3.61
C ALA A 188 -18.12 1.36 2.29
N MET A 189 -17.00 1.60 1.60
CA MET A 189 -16.64 0.89 0.37
C MET A 189 -16.37 -0.60 0.64
N LEU A 190 -15.57 -0.93 1.65
CA LEU A 190 -15.25 -2.31 2.01
C LEU A 190 -16.49 -3.06 2.50
N GLN A 191 -17.36 -2.43 3.28
CA GLN A 191 -18.63 -3.01 3.70
C GLN A 191 -19.50 -3.41 2.50
N ASN A 192 -19.63 -2.52 1.52
CA ASN A 192 -20.36 -2.82 0.29
C ASN A 192 -19.75 -3.99 -0.50
N ILE A 193 -18.41 -4.09 -0.54
CA ILE A 193 -17.70 -5.20 -1.22
C ILE A 193 -17.96 -6.51 -0.47
N VAL A 194 -17.83 -6.52 0.85
CA VAL A 194 -18.07 -7.70 1.70
C VAL A 194 -19.50 -8.18 1.56
N ASP A 195 -20.48 -7.29 1.66
CA ASP A 195 -21.91 -7.63 1.53
C ASP A 195 -22.23 -8.14 0.12
N GLY A 196 -21.67 -7.52 -0.91
CA GLY A 196 -21.80 -7.97 -2.28
C GLY A 196 -21.20 -9.36 -2.48
N SER A 197 -20.01 -9.61 -1.96
CA SER A 197 -19.34 -10.90 -2.06
C SER A 197 -20.08 -12.01 -1.31
N LYS A 198 -20.64 -11.71 -0.12
CA LYS A 198 -21.49 -12.65 0.63
C LYS A 198 -22.75 -13.02 -0.15
N ARG A 199 -23.45 -12.04 -0.72
CA ARG A 199 -24.63 -12.29 -1.56
C ARG A 199 -24.28 -13.12 -2.79
N LEU A 200 -23.16 -12.81 -3.47
CA LEU A 200 -22.69 -13.60 -4.59
C LEU A 200 -22.37 -15.04 -4.19
N LEU A 201 -21.67 -15.25 -3.07
CA LEU A 201 -21.35 -16.58 -2.59
C LEU A 201 -22.61 -17.38 -2.28
N THR A 202 -23.59 -16.79 -1.62
CA THR A 202 -24.90 -17.41 -1.36
C THR A 202 -25.59 -17.78 -2.70
N GLN A 203 -25.62 -16.89 -3.69
CA GLN A 203 -26.18 -17.16 -5.02
C GLN A 203 -25.46 -18.33 -5.70
N LEU A 204 -24.13 -18.35 -5.70
CA LEU A 204 -23.33 -19.45 -6.27
C LEU A 204 -23.61 -20.78 -5.56
N GLN A 205 -23.79 -20.79 -4.25
CA GLN A 205 -24.03 -22.02 -3.48
C GLN A 205 -25.46 -22.55 -3.61
N THR A 206 -26.46 -21.66 -3.67
CA THR A 206 -27.86 -22.04 -3.56
C THR A 206 -28.62 -22.05 -4.88
N ARG A 207 -28.12 -21.36 -5.90
CA ARG A 207 -28.82 -21.10 -7.18
C ARG A 207 -27.96 -21.42 -8.40
N LYS A 208 -27.32 -22.59 -8.38
CA LYS A 208 -26.37 -23.03 -9.43
C LYS A 208 -26.97 -22.96 -10.83
N ASN A 209 -28.17 -23.48 -11.02
CA ASN A 209 -28.77 -23.59 -12.36
C ASN A 209 -29.07 -22.21 -12.95
N GLU A 210 -29.67 -21.33 -12.17
CA GLU A 210 -29.97 -19.96 -12.62
C GLU A 210 -28.70 -19.15 -12.87
N GLU A 211 -27.64 -19.37 -12.08
CA GLU A 211 -26.35 -18.72 -12.28
C GLU A 211 -25.70 -19.20 -13.59
N LEU A 212 -25.73 -20.49 -13.87
CA LEU A 212 -25.20 -21.03 -15.13
C LEU A 212 -26.01 -20.53 -16.34
N GLU A 213 -27.36 -20.46 -16.22
CA GLU A 213 -28.20 -19.89 -17.24
C GLU A 213 -27.93 -18.40 -17.48
N LEU A 214 -27.78 -17.61 -16.41
CA LEU A 214 -27.43 -16.19 -16.48
C LEU A 214 -26.12 -16.00 -17.26
N ARG A 215 -25.09 -16.80 -16.98
CA ARG A 215 -23.81 -16.74 -17.68
C ARG A 215 -23.91 -17.15 -19.14
N LEU A 216 -24.72 -18.16 -19.41
CA LEU A 216 -24.98 -18.58 -20.79
C LEU A 216 -25.69 -17.50 -21.58
N ILE A 217 -26.71 -16.86 -21.02
CA ILE A 217 -27.38 -15.71 -21.61
C ILE A 217 -26.43 -14.56 -21.89
N ALA A 218 -25.57 -14.23 -20.91
CA ALA A 218 -24.57 -13.18 -21.07
C ALA A 218 -23.60 -13.47 -22.22
N ALA A 219 -23.17 -14.71 -22.34
CA ALA A 219 -22.24 -15.16 -23.37
C ALA A 219 -22.87 -15.21 -24.76
N THR A 220 -24.13 -15.67 -24.89
CA THR A 220 -24.82 -15.90 -26.19
C THR A 220 -25.62 -14.71 -26.66
N LYS A 221 -26.38 -14.05 -25.79
CA LYS A 221 -27.30 -12.95 -26.07
C LYS A 221 -26.80 -11.57 -25.64
N GLY A 222 -25.70 -11.53 -24.92
CA GLY A 222 -25.07 -10.28 -24.49
C GLY A 222 -25.55 -9.76 -23.11
N LYS A 223 -25.01 -8.62 -22.75
CA LYS A 223 -25.16 -8.01 -21.42
C LYS A 223 -26.61 -7.64 -21.08
N ASP A 224 -27.31 -7.01 -22.00
CA ASP A 224 -28.63 -6.48 -21.72
C ASP A 224 -29.66 -7.61 -21.47
N ALA A 225 -29.60 -8.69 -22.24
CA ALA A 225 -30.40 -9.87 -22.00
C ALA A 225 -30.08 -10.54 -20.64
N ALA A 226 -28.80 -10.60 -20.28
CA ALA A 226 -28.38 -11.11 -18.98
C ALA A 226 -28.86 -10.22 -17.81
N MET A 227 -28.82 -8.90 -17.96
CA MET A 227 -29.33 -7.96 -16.93
C MET A 227 -30.84 -8.11 -16.75
N GLN A 228 -31.61 -8.26 -17.84
CA GLN A 228 -33.07 -8.50 -17.77
C GLN A 228 -33.37 -9.83 -17.08
N PHE A 229 -32.65 -10.90 -17.41
CA PHE A 229 -32.80 -12.21 -16.76
C PHE A 229 -32.44 -12.13 -15.27
N ALA A 230 -31.32 -11.47 -14.92
CA ALA A 230 -30.89 -11.29 -13.56
C ALA A 230 -31.94 -10.52 -12.73
N LYS A 231 -32.46 -9.41 -13.28
CA LYS A 231 -33.52 -8.61 -12.62
C LYS A 231 -34.79 -9.43 -12.39
N LYS A 232 -35.26 -10.19 -13.41
CA LYS A 232 -36.46 -11.05 -13.31
C LYS A 232 -36.31 -12.12 -12.23
N ASN A 233 -35.14 -12.68 -12.07
CA ASN A 233 -34.89 -13.78 -11.15
C ASN A 233 -34.23 -13.35 -9.83
N ASN A 234 -34.10 -12.04 -9.57
CA ASN A 234 -33.43 -11.48 -8.40
C ASN A 234 -32.02 -12.06 -8.21
N LEU A 235 -31.21 -12.04 -9.28
CA LEU A 235 -29.82 -12.49 -9.28
C LEU A 235 -28.89 -11.29 -9.36
N MET A 236 -27.72 -11.43 -8.75
CA MET A 236 -26.62 -10.49 -8.94
C MET A 236 -25.91 -10.78 -10.26
N PHE A 237 -25.65 -9.76 -11.04
CA PHE A 237 -24.90 -9.86 -12.28
C PHE A 237 -23.71 -8.91 -12.26
N PHE A 238 -22.51 -9.46 -12.13
CA PHE A 238 -21.28 -8.69 -12.13
C PHE A 238 -20.56 -8.83 -13.48
N GLN A 239 -20.28 -7.70 -14.09
CA GLN A 239 -19.26 -7.62 -15.13
C GLN A 239 -17.98 -7.01 -14.54
N HIS A 240 -16.87 -7.65 -14.80
CA HIS A 240 -15.56 -7.10 -14.48
C HIS A 240 -15.00 -6.34 -15.69
N PRO A 241 -15.12 -5.01 -15.75
CA PRO A 241 -14.51 -4.26 -16.84
C PRO A 241 -12.97 -4.35 -16.73
N GLY A 242 -12.31 -4.68 -17.83
CA GLY A 242 -10.84 -4.57 -17.95
C GLY A 242 -10.02 -5.80 -17.59
N ARG A 243 -10.60 -6.99 -17.48
CA ARG A 243 -9.83 -8.25 -17.47
C ARG A 243 -9.36 -8.62 -18.90
N SER A 244 -8.22 -9.29 -18.98
CA SER A 244 -7.82 -10.02 -20.20
C SER A 244 -8.94 -10.97 -20.59
N LYS A 245 -9.17 -11.14 -21.92
CA LYS A 245 -10.20 -12.04 -22.46
C LYS A 245 -10.05 -13.43 -21.83
N SER A 246 -11.13 -13.92 -21.24
CA SER A 246 -11.19 -15.28 -20.68
C SER A 246 -11.52 -16.29 -21.79
N LYS A 247 -11.32 -17.58 -21.51
CA LYS A 247 -11.76 -18.68 -22.39
C LYS A 247 -13.25 -18.58 -22.73
N VAL A 248 -14.08 -18.17 -21.75
CA VAL A 248 -15.51 -17.95 -21.94
C VAL A 248 -15.76 -16.81 -22.92
N ASP A 249 -15.04 -15.68 -22.81
CA ASP A 249 -15.21 -14.53 -23.72
C ASP A 249 -14.85 -14.88 -25.16
N THR A 250 -13.74 -15.63 -25.33
CA THR A 250 -13.30 -16.08 -26.66
C THR A 250 -14.32 -17.01 -27.31
N LEU A 251 -14.80 -18.01 -26.58
CA LEU A 251 -15.82 -18.95 -27.07
C LEU A 251 -17.17 -18.26 -27.31
N ALA A 252 -17.54 -17.28 -26.50
CA ALA A 252 -18.76 -16.49 -26.70
C ALA A 252 -18.70 -15.63 -27.97
N GLU A 253 -17.56 -15.03 -28.28
CA GLU A 253 -17.35 -14.30 -29.53
C GLU A 253 -17.46 -15.23 -30.75
N GLN A 254 -16.77 -16.39 -30.69
CA GLN A 254 -16.84 -17.39 -31.77
C GLN A 254 -18.28 -17.92 -31.99
N TYR A 255 -18.98 -18.23 -30.90
CA TYR A 255 -20.38 -18.69 -31.00
C TYR A 255 -21.31 -17.62 -31.61
N ARG A 256 -21.17 -16.35 -31.17
CA ARG A 256 -21.98 -15.27 -31.73
C ARG A 256 -21.69 -15.01 -33.21
N ALA A 257 -20.44 -15.21 -33.62
CA ALA A 257 -20.03 -15.04 -35.02
C ALA A 257 -20.51 -16.20 -35.92
N ASN A 258 -20.48 -17.43 -35.40
CA ASN A 258 -20.88 -18.64 -36.16
C ASN A 258 -21.48 -19.68 -35.18
N PRO A 259 -22.78 -19.59 -34.88
CA PRO A 259 -23.43 -20.51 -33.95
C PRO A 259 -23.38 -21.97 -34.42
N SER A 260 -22.90 -22.85 -33.53
CA SER A 260 -22.92 -24.31 -33.77
C SER A 260 -23.11 -25.06 -32.44
N ASP A 261 -23.64 -26.25 -32.50
CA ASP A 261 -23.84 -27.11 -31.30
C ASP A 261 -22.54 -27.44 -30.63
N THR A 262 -21.46 -27.67 -31.37
CA THR A 262 -20.13 -27.93 -30.84
C THR A 262 -19.62 -26.73 -30.04
N LEU A 263 -19.69 -25.53 -30.57
CA LEU A 263 -19.29 -24.31 -29.86
C LEU A 263 -20.17 -24.05 -28.65
N LEU A 264 -21.46 -24.32 -28.72
CA LEU A 264 -22.38 -24.19 -27.58
C LEU A 264 -22.00 -25.14 -26.45
N GLN A 265 -21.64 -26.40 -26.74
CA GLN A 265 -21.19 -27.36 -25.74
C GLN A 265 -19.85 -26.96 -25.13
N GLN A 266 -18.88 -26.49 -25.92
CA GLN A 266 -17.62 -25.97 -25.43
C GLN A 266 -17.82 -24.74 -24.53
N LEU A 267 -18.73 -23.84 -24.92
CA LEU A 267 -19.07 -22.66 -24.11
C LEU A 267 -19.70 -23.03 -22.76
N LYS A 268 -20.66 -23.98 -22.76
CA LYS A 268 -21.27 -24.49 -21.54
C LYS A 268 -20.22 -25.12 -20.60
N ALA A 269 -19.30 -25.93 -21.14
CA ALA A 269 -18.22 -26.52 -20.36
C ALA A 269 -17.28 -25.47 -19.76
N ALA A 270 -16.91 -24.45 -20.53
CA ALA A 270 -16.07 -23.36 -20.03
C ALA A 270 -16.78 -22.48 -18.97
N ILE A 271 -18.08 -22.29 -19.09
CA ILE A 271 -18.91 -21.59 -18.10
C ILE A 271 -18.96 -22.40 -16.79
N LEU A 272 -19.15 -23.72 -16.89
CA LEU A 272 -19.15 -24.59 -15.71
C LEU A 272 -17.79 -24.60 -15.01
N GLU A 273 -16.69 -24.76 -15.76
CA GLU A 273 -15.32 -24.67 -15.23
C GLU A 273 -15.07 -23.32 -14.51
N ASN A 274 -15.53 -22.22 -15.10
CA ASN A 274 -15.41 -20.90 -14.48
C ASN A 274 -16.25 -20.77 -13.20
N TYR A 275 -17.45 -21.32 -13.20
CA TYR A 275 -18.33 -21.37 -12.03
C TYR A 275 -17.69 -22.15 -10.85
N GLU A 276 -17.16 -23.33 -11.12
CA GLU A 276 -16.47 -24.14 -10.11
C GLU A 276 -15.23 -23.43 -9.54
N ARG A 277 -14.46 -22.78 -10.39
CA ARG A 277 -13.34 -21.94 -9.94
C ARG A 277 -13.80 -20.77 -9.08
N MET A 278 -14.94 -20.14 -9.37
CA MET A 278 -15.48 -19.07 -8.53
C MET A 278 -15.87 -19.57 -7.14
N LEU A 279 -16.45 -20.75 -7.01
CA LEU A 279 -16.74 -21.36 -5.71
C LEU A 279 -15.49 -21.58 -4.86
N GLN A 280 -14.32 -21.75 -5.48
CA GLN A 280 -13.04 -21.90 -4.78
C GLN A 280 -12.37 -20.55 -4.46
N THR A 281 -12.53 -19.54 -5.32
CA THR A 281 -11.78 -18.30 -5.22
C THR A 281 -12.51 -17.17 -4.48
N VAL A 282 -13.85 -17.17 -4.51
CA VAL A 282 -14.65 -16.12 -3.83
C VAL A 282 -14.53 -16.17 -2.32
N PRO A 283 -14.60 -17.36 -1.64
CA PRO A 283 -14.50 -17.40 -0.18
C PRO A 283 -13.19 -16.84 0.39
N PRO A 284 -11.99 -17.25 -0.10
CA PRO A 284 -10.74 -16.68 0.39
C PRO A 284 -10.64 -15.17 0.16
N HIS A 285 -11.12 -14.70 -1.01
CA HIS A 285 -11.14 -13.27 -1.31
C HIS A 285 -12.05 -12.49 -0.37
N ASN A 286 -13.23 -13.04 -0.05
CA ASN A 286 -14.14 -12.42 0.91
C ASN A 286 -13.52 -12.32 2.30
N GLN A 287 -12.85 -13.37 2.78
CA GLN A 287 -12.13 -13.35 4.06
C GLN A 287 -11.03 -12.28 4.10
N GLU A 288 -10.32 -12.07 2.99
CA GLU A 288 -9.31 -11.02 2.89
C GLU A 288 -9.94 -9.63 3.01
N GLN A 289 -11.08 -9.40 2.36
CA GLN A 289 -11.81 -8.13 2.45
C GLN A 289 -12.41 -7.90 3.86
N GLU A 290 -12.90 -8.93 4.52
CA GLU A 290 -13.36 -8.86 5.92
C GLU A 290 -12.22 -8.47 6.87
N LYS A 291 -11.04 -9.04 6.70
CA LYS A 291 -9.85 -8.65 7.48
C LYS A 291 -9.45 -7.18 7.22
N ALA A 292 -9.52 -6.74 5.97
CA ALA A 292 -9.24 -5.36 5.63
C ALA A 292 -10.28 -4.39 6.25
N LEU A 293 -11.55 -4.76 6.26
CA LEU A 293 -12.62 -3.99 6.90
C LEU A 293 -12.41 -3.89 8.42
N ALA A 294 -12.10 -5.01 9.07
CA ALA A 294 -11.82 -5.03 10.50
C ALA A 294 -10.64 -4.13 10.88
N ALA A 295 -9.56 -4.16 10.11
CA ALA A 295 -8.39 -3.30 10.34
C ALA A 295 -8.73 -1.80 10.19
N VAL A 296 -9.58 -1.44 9.22
CA VAL A 296 -10.06 -0.06 9.06
C VAL A 296 -10.91 0.37 10.25
N GLN A 297 -11.83 -0.48 10.70
CA GLN A 297 -12.70 -0.21 11.86
C GLN A 297 -11.89 -0.05 13.16
N GLU A 298 -10.88 -0.89 13.36
CA GLU A 298 -9.97 -0.78 14.51
C GLU A 298 -9.21 0.56 14.49
N ARG A 299 -8.71 0.98 13.33
CA ARG A 299 -8.01 2.27 13.19
C ARG A 299 -8.96 3.45 13.45
N ILE A 300 -10.19 3.43 12.94
CA ILE A 300 -11.21 4.44 13.23
C ILE A 300 -11.48 4.53 14.74
N ALA A 301 -11.61 3.39 15.40
CA ALA A 301 -11.85 3.35 16.84
C ALA A 301 -10.66 3.93 17.64
N ALA A 302 -9.42 3.62 17.21
CA ALA A 302 -8.21 4.15 17.83
C ALA A 302 -8.11 5.68 17.71
N ILE A 303 -8.41 6.24 16.53
CA ILE A 303 -8.41 7.69 16.31
C ILE A 303 -9.47 8.35 17.18
N LYS A 304 -10.71 7.86 17.16
CA LYS A 304 -11.81 8.42 17.99
C LYS A 304 -11.50 8.39 19.48
N LYS A 305 -10.86 7.30 19.95
CA LYS A 305 -10.40 7.19 21.34
C LYS A 305 -9.31 8.21 21.68
N ALA A 306 -8.36 8.44 20.77
CA ALA A 306 -7.31 9.44 20.96
C ALA A 306 -7.87 10.88 21.03
N GLU A 307 -8.89 11.19 20.21
CA GLU A 307 -9.55 12.50 20.20
C GLU A 307 -10.39 12.74 21.47
N THR A 308 -11.06 11.72 21.98
CA THR A 308 -11.93 11.86 23.18
C THR A 308 -11.15 11.85 24.50
N GLY A 309 -9.86 11.49 24.49
CA GLY A 309 -9.01 11.47 25.69
C GLY A 309 -9.42 10.44 26.74
N LYS A 310 -10.21 9.44 26.39
CA LYS A 310 -10.65 8.34 27.24
C LYS A 310 -10.02 7.01 26.87
#